data_32e4e3c0359cc6f004278e6a508f737f
#
_entry.id   32e4e3c0359cc6f004278e6a508f737f
#
_cell.length_a   1.000
_cell.length_b   1.000
_cell.length_c   1.000
_cell.angle_alpha   90.00
_cell.angle_beta   90.00
_cell.angle_gamma   90.00
#
_symmetry.space_group_name_H-M   'P 1'
#
loop_
_entity.id
_entity.type
_entity.pdbx_description
1 polymer ?
#
loop_
_entity_poly.entity_id
_entity_poly.type
_entity_poly.pdbx_seq_one_letter_code
_entity_poly.pdbx_strand_id
1 'polypeptide(L)'
;IEDPKHTVNDRIAEVAGTIRENMKPKRFTRLSGLLGEYCHHDGSVGVMVQVEGEKADAALLRDVCMHITARNPVAARKEDVPADVVAKEKEIALEQVKNDPKNASKPANILEKIIEGKLKTWYQENVLLEQPFVKDDSKTVGQLLQGAGLKLVKFVRYKVGEVS
;
A
#
# COMPACT_ATOMS: atom_id res chain seq x y z
N ILE A 1 12.87 -18.64 -8.72
CA ILE A 1 14.08 -19.47 -8.87
C ILE A 1 13.97 -20.09 -10.25
N GLU A 2 14.90 -19.75 -11.15
CA GLU A 2 14.87 -20.19 -12.56
C GLU A 2 15.23 -21.66 -12.70
N ASP A 3 16.04 -22.22 -11.81
CA ASP A 3 16.39 -23.63 -11.78
C ASP A 3 15.56 -24.39 -10.73
N PRO A 4 14.71 -25.35 -11.16
CA PRO A 4 13.88 -26.13 -10.24
C PRO A 4 14.67 -27.05 -9.30
N LYS A 5 15.96 -27.25 -9.54
CA LYS A 5 16.85 -28.03 -8.68
C LYS A 5 17.38 -27.24 -7.47
N HIS A 6 17.30 -25.89 -7.51
CA HIS A 6 17.75 -25.06 -6.42
C HIS A 6 16.60 -24.69 -5.49
N THR A 7 16.84 -24.82 -4.20
CA THR A 7 15.93 -24.30 -3.17
C THR A 7 16.18 -22.80 -2.92
N VAL A 8 15.26 -22.15 -2.22
CA VAL A 8 15.47 -20.76 -1.73
C VAL A 8 16.70 -20.70 -0.83
N ASN A 9 16.92 -21.70 0.02
CA ASN A 9 18.09 -21.77 0.90
C ASN A 9 19.39 -21.87 0.12
N ASP A 10 19.44 -22.66 -0.97
CA ASP A 10 20.63 -22.75 -1.82
C ASP A 10 20.96 -21.38 -2.41
N ARG A 11 19.94 -20.65 -2.90
CA ARG A 11 20.13 -19.30 -3.44
C ARG A 11 20.60 -18.30 -2.39
N ILE A 12 20.08 -18.38 -1.18
CA ILE A 12 20.53 -17.52 -0.06
C ILE A 12 21.98 -17.82 0.28
N ALA A 13 22.35 -19.10 0.36
CA ALA A 13 23.72 -19.51 0.67
C ALA A 13 24.72 -19.05 -0.41
N GLU A 14 24.34 -19.15 -1.68
CA GLU A 14 25.14 -18.70 -2.81
C GLU A 14 25.38 -17.17 -2.75
N VAL A 15 24.32 -16.38 -2.56
CA VAL A 15 24.41 -14.93 -2.47
C VAL A 15 25.20 -14.52 -1.24
N ALA A 16 24.93 -15.14 -0.06
CA ALA A 16 25.68 -14.86 1.16
C ALA A 16 27.17 -15.18 1.01
N GLY A 17 27.51 -16.28 0.32
CA GLY A 17 28.89 -16.63 0.01
C GLY A 17 29.58 -15.61 -0.92
N THR A 18 28.83 -15.03 -1.86
CA THR A 18 29.35 -14.04 -2.79
C THR A 18 29.61 -12.69 -2.13
N ILE A 19 28.62 -12.17 -1.39
CA ILE A 19 28.73 -10.85 -0.76
C ILE A 19 29.42 -10.90 0.62
N ARG A 20 29.60 -12.11 1.17
CA ARG A 20 30.20 -12.37 2.50
C ARG A 20 29.47 -11.68 3.66
N GLU A 21 28.17 -11.51 3.53
CA GLU A 21 27.31 -10.95 4.56
C GLU A 21 26.28 -12.00 5.05
N ASN A 22 25.96 -11.94 6.34
CA ASN A 22 24.96 -12.85 6.93
C ASN A 22 23.55 -12.34 6.64
N MET A 23 22.91 -12.89 5.61
CA MET A 23 21.55 -12.56 5.23
C MET A 23 20.56 -13.52 5.88
N LYS A 24 19.48 -12.96 6.41
CA LYS A 24 18.38 -13.74 6.99
C LYS A 24 17.06 -13.35 6.31
N PRO A 25 16.44 -14.24 5.53
CA PRO A 25 15.09 -14.01 5.02
C PRO A 25 14.13 -13.94 6.20
N LYS A 26 13.31 -12.89 6.21
CA LYS A 26 12.34 -12.64 7.29
C LYS A 26 10.94 -13.09 6.92
N ARG A 27 10.54 -12.82 5.68
CA ARG A 27 9.19 -13.06 5.19
C ARG A 27 9.25 -13.51 3.74
N PHE A 28 8.30 -14.33 3.35
CA PHE A 28 7.98 -14.57 1.95
C PHE A 28 6.47 -14.72 1.77
N THR A 29 5.98 -14.44 0.58
CA THR A 29 4.59 -14.65 0.22
C THR A 29 4.51 -15.24 -1.19
N ARG A 30 3.61 -16.21 -1.36
CA ARG A 30 3.28 -16.76 -2.66
C ARG A 30 1.85 -16.37 -3.00
N LEU A 31 1.66 -15.74 -4.15
CA LEU A 31 0.36 -15.40 -4.72
C LEU A 31 0.13 -16.19 -6.00
N SER A 32 -1.15 -16.37 -6.38
CA SER A 32 -1.55 -17.03 -7.62
C SER A 32 -2.72 -16.28 -8.25
N GLY A 33 -2.90 -16.43 -9.56
CA GLY A 33 -3.93 -15.73 -10.34
C GLY A 33 -3.37 -14.59 -11.18
N LEU A 34 -4.16 -13.55 -11.42
CA LEU A 34 -3.71 -12.35 -12.14
C LEU A 34 -2.86 -11.48 -11.20
N LEU A 35 -1.59 -11.35 -11.53
CA LEU A 35 -0.61 -10.67 -10.69
C LEU A 35 0.08 -9.54 -11.44
N GLY A 36 0.40 -8.48 -10.72
CA GLY A 36 1.39 -7.48 -11.09
C GLY A 36 2.53 -7.48 -10.10
N GLU A 37 3.71 -7.13 -10.57
CA GLU A 37 4.91 -7.07 -9.74
C GLU A 37 5.79 -5.88 -10.08
N TYR A 38 6.51 -5.42 -9.10
CA TYR A 38 7.55 -4.42 -9.27
C TYR A 38 8.63 -4.58 -8.19
N CYS A 39 9.86 -4.66 -8.61
CA CYS A 39 11.02 -4.54 -7.73
C CYS A 39 11.71 -3.21 -8.03
N HIS A 40 11.95 -2.43 -6.98
CA HIS A 40 12.62 -1.14 -7.14
C HIS A 40 14.07 -1.34 -7.63
N HIS A 41 14.60 -0.39 -8.40
CA HIS A 41 15.88 -0.55 -9.12
C HIS A 41 17.07 -0.86 -8.19
N ASP A 42 17.01 -0.40 -6.94
CA ASP A 42 18.02 -0.65 -5.90
C ASP A 42 17.77 -1.95 -5.11
N GLY A 43 16.72 -2.70 -5.45
CA GLY A 43 16.34 -3.93 -4.74
C GLY A 43 15.76 -3.72 -3.34
N SER A 44 15.61 -2.48 -2.87
CA SER A 44 15.18 -2.19 -1.50
C SER A 44 13.70 -2.45 -1.23
N VAL A 45 12.85 -2.35 -2.26
CA VAL A 45 11.40 -2.52 -2.15
C VAL A 45 10.88 -3.45 -3.24
N GLY A 46 10.14 -4.48 -2.84
CA GLY A 46 9.37 -5.33 -3.73
C GLY A 46 7.88 -5.23 -3.47
N VAL A 47 7.08 -5.14 -4.52
CA VAL A 47 5.62 -5.06 -4.45
C VAL A 47 5.00 -6.08 -5.39
N MET A 48 3.94 -6.73 -4.92
CA MET A 48 3.04 -7.55 -5.73
C MET A 48 1.61 -7.13 -5.49
N VAL A 49 0.82 -7.09 -6.56
CA VAL A 49 -0.64 -6.93 -6.50
C VAL A 49 -1.32 -8.15 -7.07
N GLN A 50 -2.42 -8.56 -6.46
CA GLN A 50 -3.31 -9.60 -6.95
C GLN A 50 -4.65 -8.97 -7.30
N VAL A 51 -5.14 -9.24 -8.50
CA VAL A 51 -6.40 -8.72 -9.01
C VAL A 51 -7.29 -9.84 -9.54
N GLU A 52 -8.60 -9.58 -9.60
CA GLU A 52 -9.60 -10.36 -10.30
C GLU A 52 -10.10 -9.58 -11.50
N GLY A 53 -10.45 -10.27 -12.60
CA GLY A 53 -10.96 -9.70 -13.84
C GLY A 53 -10.74 -10.67 -15.00
N GLU A 54 -11.26 -10.34 -16.17
CA GLU A 54 -11.12 -11.19 -17.35
C GLU A 54 -9.70 -11.12 -17.94
N LYS A 55 -9.12 -9.94 -17.96
CA LYS A 55 -7.79 -9.70 -18.53
C LYS A 55 -7.10 -8.57 -17.76
N ALA A 56 -5.87 -8.81 -17.34
CA ALA A 56 -5.02 -7.81 -16.72
C ALA A 56 -3.98 -7.27 -17.71
N ASP A 57 -3.88 -5.94 -17.79
CA ASP A 57 -2.77 -5.27 -18.47
C ASP A 57 -1.54 -5.28 -17.54
N ALA A 58 -0.48 -5.94 -17.96
CA ALA A 58 0.76 -6.04 -17.18
C ALA A 58 1.41 -4.67 -16.93
N ALA A 59 1.31 -3.74 -17.88
CA ALA A 59 1.83 -2.38 -17.73
C ALA A 59 1.05 -1.62 -16.65
N LEU A 60 -0.28 -1.69 -16.68
CA LEU A 60 -1.14 -1.09 -15.67
C LEU A 60 -0.84 -1.64 -14.26
N LEU A 61 -0.76 -2.97 -14.13
CA LEU A 61 -0.48 -3.59 -12.83
C LEU A 61 0.91 -3.22 -12.30
N ARG A 62 1.92 -3.15 -13.17
CA ARG A 62 3.25 -2.65 -12.82
C ARG A 62 3.20 -1.21 -12.33
N ASP A 63 2.43 -0.35 -12.99
CA ASP A 63 2.26 1.05 -12.60
C ASP A 63 1.58 1.19 -11.24
N VAL A 64 0.60 0.33 -10.93
CA VAL A 64 -0.01 0.25 -9.59
C VAL A 64 1.02 -0.21 -8.54
N CYS A 65 1.88 -1.17 -8.86
CA CYS A 65 2.96 -1.58 -7.96
C CYS A 65 3.98 -0.45 -7.72
N MET A 66 4.31 0.33 -8.75
CA MET A 66 5.16 1.52 -8.63
C MET A 66 4.51 2.58 -7.73
N HIS A 67 3.20 2.80 -7.90
CA HIS A 67 2.42 3.68 -7.02
C HIS A 67 2.51 3.24 -5.55
N ILE A 68 2.29 1.95 -5.26
CA ILE A 68 2.40 1.39 -3.90
C ILE A 68 3.81 1.58 -3.33
N THR A 69 4.84 1.42 -4.16
CA THR A 69 6.24 1.67 -3.76
C THR A 69 6.44 3.12 -3.32
N ALA A 70 5.88 4.07 -4.08
CA ALA A 70 6.06 5.50 -3.85
C ALA A 70 5.19 6.05 -2.70
N ARG A 71 3.94 5.58 -2.60
CA ARG A 71 2.94 6.12 -1.66
C ARG A 71 2.80 5.33 -0.36
N ASN A 72 3.33 4.10 -0.30
CA ASN A 72 3.33 3.25 0.88
C ASN A 72 1.97 3.19 1.60
N PRO A 73 0.88 2.78 0.94
CA PRO A 73 -0.42 2.70 1.59
C PRO A 73 -0.43 1.68 2.73
N VAL A 74 -1.18 1.98 3.79
CA VAL A 74 -1.30 1.11 4.97
C VAL A 74 -2.30 -0.03 4.76
N ALA A 75 -3.28 0.17 3.87
CA ALA A 75 -4.32 -0.81 3.56
C ALA A 75 -4.77 -0.68 2.09
N ALA A 76 -5.40 -1.75 1.58
CA ALA A 76 -5.97 -1.75 0.24
C ALA A 76 -7.27 -0.94 0.20
N ARG A 77 -8.16 -1.15 1.17
CA ARG A 77 -9.49 -0.52 1.30
C ARG A 77 -9.64 0.09 2.68
N LYS A 78 -10.64 0.96 2.85
CA LYS A 78 -10.98 1.55 4.17
C LYS A 78 -11.31 0.47 5.21
N GLU A 79 -12.02 -0.56 4.78
CA GLU A 79 -12.47 -1.67 5.61
C GLU A 79 -11.31 -2.55 6.09
N ASP A 80 -10.18 -2.51 5.38
CA ASP A 80 -8.96 -3.26 5.69
C ASP A 80 -8.07 -2.52 6.73
N VAL A 81 -8.37 -1.26 7.03
CA VAL A 81 -7.62 -0.49 8.03
C VAL A 81 -8.00 -0.99 9.43
N PRO A 82 -7.00 -1.35 10.28
CA PRO A 82 -7.28 -1.77 11.65
C PRO A 82 -8.06 -0.73 12.44
N ALA A 83 -9.05 -1.19 13.22
CA ALA A 83 -9.97 -0.31 13.93
C ALA A 83 -9.28 0.60 14.96
N ASP A 84 -8.19 0.13 15.57
CA ASP A 84 -7.35 0.90 16.49
C ASP A 84 -6.60 2.03 15.78
N VAL A 85 -6.17 1.83 14.54
CA VAL A 85 -5.55 2.87 13.70
C VAL A 85 -6.59 3.95 13.37
N VAL A 86 -7.79 3.55 12.94
CA VAL A 86 -8.88 4.51 12.66
C VAL A 86 -9.27 5.29 13.91
N ALA A 87 -9.38 4.62 15.07
CA ALA A 87 -9.70 5.27 16.34
C ALA A 87 -8.63 6.30 16.72
N LYS A 88 -7.37 5.96 16.59
CA LYS A 88 -6.24 6.86 16.87
C LYS A 88 -6.23 8.08 15.94
N GLU A 89 -6.46 7.88 14.65
CA GLU A 89 -6.51 9.00 13.70
C GLU A 89 -7.71 9.92 13.95
N LYS A 90 -8.85 9.34 14.39
CA LYS A 90 -10.00 10.13 14.82
C LYS A 90 -9.70 10.97 16.07
N GLU A 91 -8.98 10.42 17.03
CA GLU A 91 -8.53 11.14 18.24
C GLU A 91 -7.59 12.29 17.87
N ILE A 92 -6.60 12.04 17.02
CA ILE A 92 -5.68 13.07 16.50
C ILE A 92 -6.46 14.19 15.80
N ALA A 93 -7.40 13.84 14.93
CA ALA A 93 -8.24 14.80 14.23
C ALA A 93 -9.07 15.65 15.21
N LEU A 94 -9.61 15.01 16.24
CA LEU A 94 -10.39 15.69 17.30
C LEU A 94 -9.52 16.69 18.08
N GLU A 95 -8.32 16.30 18.48
CA GLU A 95 -7.38 17.17 19.18
C GLU A 95 -6.95 18.37 18.31
N GLN A 96 -6.64 18.12 17.04
CA GLN A 96 -6.31 19.18 16.09
C GLN A 96 -7.45 20.19 15.94
N VAL A 97 -8.69 19.69 15.88
CA VAL A 97 -9.89 20.55 15.74
C VAL A 97 -10.12 21.38 17.02
N LYS A 98 -9.92 20.78 18.20
CA LYS A 98 -10.07 21.47 19.49
C LYS A 98 -8.99 22.54 19.72
N ASN A 99 -7.78 22.27 19.29
CA ASN A 99 -6.63 23.16 19.49
C ASN A 99 -6.54 24.28 18.43
N ASP A 100 -7.37 24.28 17.39
CA ASP A 100 -7.41 25.34 16.39
C ASP A 100 -8.33 26.49 16.87
N PRO A 101 -7.77 27.69 17.12
CA PRO A 101 -8.57 28.85 17.57
C PRO A 101 -9.73 29.21 16.63
N LYS A 102 -9.62 28.89 15.34
CA LYS A 102 -10.69 29.14 14.36
C LYS A 102 -11.92 28.26 14.58
N ASN A 103 -11.80 27.25 15.41
CA ASN A 103 -12.88 26.32 15.73
C ASN A 103 -13.55 26.58 17.09
N ALA A 104 -12.98 27.45 17.93
CA ALA A 104 -13.42 27.70 19.31
C ALA A 104 -14.89 28.12 19.44
N SER A 105 -15.45 28.76 18.41
CA SER A 105 -16.85 29.25 18.43
C SER A 105 -17.78 28.40 17.56
N LYS A 106 -17.30 27.28 16.97
CA LYS A 106 -18.12 26.48 16.05
C LYS A 106 -19.02 25.51 16.81
N PRO A 107 -20.27 25.30 16.36
CA PRO A 107 -21.17 24.29 16.91
C PRO A 107 -20.61 22.87 16.75
N ALA A 108 -21.01 21.96 17.65
CA ALA A 108 -20.55 20.57 17.67
C ALA A 108 -20.74 19.84 16.33
N ASN A 109 -21.88 20.03 15.67
CA ASN A 109 -22.18 19.43 14.36
C ASN A 109 -21.21 19.91 13.24
N ILE A 110 -20.70 21.12 13.33
CA ILE A 110 -19.69 21.63 12.39
C ILE A 110 -18.32 21.02 12.70
N LEU A 111 -17.98 20.88 13.99
CA LEU A 111 -16.72 20.23 14.42
C LEU A 111 -16.69 18.76 13.97
N GLU A 112 -17.80 18.02 14.08
CA GLU A 112 -17.92 16.65 13.58
C GLU A 112 -17.65 16.55 12.08
N LYS A 113 -18.25 17.45 11.27
CA LYS A 113 -17.99 17.50 9.83
C LYS A 113 -16.53 17.79 9.48
N ILE A 114 -15.86 18.63 10.27
CA ILE A 114 -14.44 18.92 10.09
C ILE A 114 -13.60 17.66 10.39
N ILE A 115 -13.94 16.92 11.44
CA ILE A 115 -13.26 15.66 11.80
C ILE A 115 -13.46 14.61 10.70
N GLU A 116 -14.69 14.45 10.22
CA GLU A 116 -14.98 13.56 9.08
C GLU A 116 -14.20 13.94 7.82
N GLY A 117 -14.10 15.25 7.54
CA GLY A 117 -13.29 15.76 6.43
C GLY A 117 -11.80 15.43 6.60
N LYS A 118 -11.24 15.58 7.82
CA LYS A 118 -9.86 15.18 8.10
C LYS A 118 -9.62 13.69 7.94
N LEU A 119 -10.53 12.84 8.43
CA LEU A 119 -10.47 11.40 8.23
C LEU A 119 -10.56 11.01 6.75
N LYS A 120 -11.40 11.68 5.99
CA LYS A 120 -11.49 11.47 4.53
C LYS A 120 -10.15 11.78 3.86
N THR A 121 -9.52 12.89 4.21
CA THR A 121 -8.19 13.25 3.69
C THR A 121 -7.15 12.20 4.09
N TRP A 122 -7.16 11.75 5.33
CA TRP A 122 -6.26 10.70 5.79
C TRP A 122 -6.43 9.39 4.98
N TYR A 123 -7.69 8.97 4.71
CA TYR A 123 -7.93 7.82 3.85
C TYR A 123 -7.39 8.03 2.43
N GLN A 124 -7.55 9.22 1.85
CA GLN A 124 -7.00 9.56 0.53
C GLN A 124 -5.46 9.52 0.49
N GLU A 125 -4.80 9.71 1.62
CA GLU A 125 -3.35 9.65 1.73
C GLU A 125 -2.82 8.26 2.02
N ASN A 126 -3.59 7.42 2.72
CA ASN A 126 -3.10 6.18 3.33
C ASN A 126 -3.76 4.89 2.80
N VAL A 127 -4.88 4.97 2.10
CA VAL A 127 -5.61 3.80 1.58
C VAL A 127 -5.47 3.71 0.08
N LEU A 128 -4.90 2.62 -0.42
CA LEU A 128 -4.51 2.46 -1.82
C LEU A 128 -5.59 2.84 -2.83
N LEU A 129 -6.82 2.30 -2.68
CA LEU A 129 -7.89 2.56 -3.64
C LEU A 129 -8.44 4.00 -3.60
N GLU A 130 -8.18 4.73 -2.51
CA GLU A 130 -8.57 6.14 -2.35
C GLU A 130 -7.47 7.11 -2.80
N GLN A 131 -6.22 6.64 -2.91
CA GLN A 131 -5.09 7.48 -3.28
C GLN A 131 -5.22 7.99 -4.73
N PRO A 132 -4.96 9.28 -4.99
CA PRO A 132 -4.75 9.79 -6.33
C PRO A 132 -3.59 9.07 -6.99
N PHE A 133 -3.77 8.61 -8.24
CA PHE A 133 -2.75 7.83 -8.93
C PHE A 133 -1.53 8.70 -9.27
N VAL A 134 -0.32 8.20 -9.01
CA VAL A 134 0.92 9.00 -9.15
C VAL A 134 1.24 9.48 -10.56
N LYS A 135 0.71 8.81 -11.59
CA LYS A 135 0.92 9.18 -12.99
C LYS A 135 -0.23 10.03 -13.56
N ASP A 136 -1.39 10.01 -12.91
CA ASP A 136 -2.59 10.75 -13.31
C ASP A 136 -3.45 10.99 -12.06
N ASP A 137 -3.24 12.10 -11.40
CA ASP A 137 -3.92 12.48 -10.15
C ASP A 137 -5.41 12.84 -10.32
N SER A 138 -5.88 12.92 -11.55
CA SER A 138 -7.31 13.10 -11.86
C SER A 138 -8.15 11.87 -11.51
N LYS A 139 -7.52 10.72 -11.29
CA LYS A 139 -8.17 9.45 -10.96
C LYS A 139 -7.55 8.82 -9.72
N THR A 140 -8.37 8.17 -8.91
CA THR A 140 -7.85 7.29 -7.86
C THR A 140 -7.39 5.95 -8.43
N VAL A 141 -6.54 5.24 -7.68
CA VAL A 141 -6.14 3.87 -8.04
C VAL A 141 -7.37 2.96 -8.17
N GLY A 142 -8.39 3.15 -7.31
CA GLY A 142 -9.65 2.40 -7.41
C GLY A 142 -10.38 2.65 -8.73
N GLN A 143 -10.52 3.92 -9.14
CA GLN A 143 -11.14 4.29 -10.41
C GLN A 143 -10.35 3.75 -11.61
N LEU A 144 -9.02 3.78 -11.53
CA LEU A 144 -8.13 3.26 -12.57
C LEU A 144 -8.34 1.75 -12.78
N LEU A 145 -8.34 0.98 -11.71
CA LEU A 145 -8.57 -0.48 -11.76
C LEU A 145 -9.98 -0.81 -12.22
N GLN A 146 -10.99 -0.12 -11.70
CA GLN A 146 -12.39 -0.30 -12.11
C GLN A 146 -12.60 0.00 -13.61
N GLY A 147 -11.97 1.06 -14.11
CA GLY A 147 -12.01 1.39 -15.54
C GLY A 147 -11.38 0.34 -16.45
N ALA A 148 -10.45 -0.44 -15.91
CA ALA A 148 -9.82 -1.58 -16.58
C ALA A 148 -10.58 -2.92 -16.37
N GLY A 149 -11.74 -2.91 -15.70
CA GLY A 149 -12.51 -4.12 -15.36
C GLY A 149 -11.81 -5.02 -14.33
N LEU A 150 -10.94 -4.45 -13.50
CA LEU A 150 -10.16 -5.15 -12.52
C LEU A 150 -10.62 -4.80 -11.09
N LYS A 151 -10.60 -5.82 -10.22
CA LYS A 151 -10.86 -5.68 -8.78
C LYS A 151 -9.60 -6.07 -8.02
N LEU A 152 -9.11 -5.17 -7.18
CA LEU A 152 -7.98 -5.48 -6.30
C LEU A 152 -8.40 -6.50 -5.25
N VAL A 153 -7.67 -7.61 -5.16
CA VAL A 153 -7.83 -8.61 -4.10
C VAL A 153 -6.98 -8.21 -2.90
N LYS A 154 -5.68 -8.07 -3.11
CA LYS A 154 -4.70 -7.62 -2.11
C LYS A 154 -3.42 -7.13 -2.75
N PHE A 155 -2.59 -6.48 -1.96
CA PHE A 155 -1.20 -6.22 -2.30
C PHE A 155 -0.26 -6.72 -1.19
N VAL A 156 0.98 -6.94 -1.55
CA VAL A 156 2.07 -7.22 -0.63
C VAL A 156 3.22 -6.27 -0.96
N ARG A 157 3.74 -5.60 0.05
CA ARG A 157 4.92 -4.74 -0.06
C ARG A 157 5.94 -5.18 0.98
N TYR A 158 7.15 -5.45 0.51
CA TYR A 158 8.29 -5.71 1.38
C TYR A 158 9.37 -4.66 1.13
N LYS A 159 9.95 -4.17 2.22
CA LYS A 159 11.09 -3.26 2.19
C LYS A 159 12.22 -3.86 3.03
N VAL A 160 13.43 -3.83 2.49
CA VAL A 160 14.62 -4.30 3.19
C VAL A 160 14.84 -3.47 4.46
N GLY A 161 15.10 -4.13 5.58
CA GLY A 161 15.31 -3.47 6.86
C GLY A 161 14.02 -3.04 7.60
N GLU A 162 12.85 -3.18 6.97
CA GLU A 162 11.57 -2.90 7.63
C GLU A 162 11.24 -4.03 8.61
N VAL A 163 11.09 -3.67 9.89
CA VAL A 163 10.66 -4.59 10.96
C VAL A 163 9.14 -4.49 11.04
N SER A 164 8.46 -5.62 10.83
CA SER A 164 7.01 -5.74 11.05
C SER A 164 6.72 -6.04 12.49
#